data_7e8900a8376ab9b460f4ee71d36cfbcf
#
_entry.id   7e8900a8376ab9b460f4ee71d36cfbcf
#
_cell.length_a   1.000
_cell.length_b   1.000
_cell.length_c   1.000
_cell.angle_alpha   90.00
_cell.angle_beta   90.00
_cell.angle_gamma   90.00
#
_symmetry.space_group_name_H-M   'P 1'
#
loop_
_entity.id
_entity.type
_entity.pdbx_description
1 polymer ?
#
loop_
_entity_poly.entity_id
_entity_poly.type
_entity_poly.pdbx_seq_one_letter_code
_entity_poly.pdbx_strand_id
1 'polypeptide(L)'
;MDFDKKISFKLPDDAFGRIDEEADEKFYKIPRFVAHIDFGAIDAVTDLYREHLPKTGHILDLMSSFFSHFPDENTYCSVTGLGMNEREMFHNKQLDEWTVHNLNTDPILPFEDNQFDAGVICVSIDYLIDPLSAL
;
A
#
# COMPACT_ATOMS: atom_id res chain seq x y z
N MET A 1 -19.49 -2.29 -8.70
CA MET A 1 -18.75 -3.57 -8.64
C MET A 1 -19.19 -4.31 -7.39
N ASP A 2 -19.52 -5.57 -7.51
CA ASP A 2 -19.93 -6.41 -6.38
C ASP A 2 -18.70 -7.10 -5.80
N PHE A 3 -18.22 -6.62 -4.66
CA PHE A 3 -17.04 -7.16 -3.99
C PHE A 3 -17.31 -8.47 -3.23
N ASP A 4 -18.58 -8.81 -2.99
CA ASP A 4 -18.95 -10.06 -2.35
C ASP A 4 -18.93 -11.24 -3.31
N LYS A 5 -18.90 -10.96 -4.61
CA LYS A 5 -18.84 -11.98 -5.63
C LYS A 5 -17.44 -12.56 -5.72
N LYS A 6 -17.25 -13.78 -5.25
CA LYS A 6 -15.98 -14.49 -5.42
C LYS A 6 -15.72 -14.73 -6.91
N ILE A 7 -14.70 -14.06 -7.42
CA ILE A 7 -14.20 -14.33 -8.75
C ILE A 7 -13.30 -15.56 -8.64
N SER A 8 -13.79 -16.71 -9.14
CA SER A 8 -12.99 -17.93 -9.19
C SER A 8 -12.44 -18.07 -10.61
N PHE A 9 -11.14 -17.82 -10.77
CA PHE A 9 -10.44 -18.12 -12.02
C PHE A 9 -9.09 -18.76 -11.68
N LYS A 10 -8.65 -19.64 -12.57
CA LYS A 10 -7.40 -20.35 -12.39
C LYS A 10 -6.30 -19.62 -13.13
N LEU A 11 -5.33 -19.13 -12.37
CA LEU A 11 -4.12 -18.51 -12.91
C LEU A 11 -3.02 -19.57 -13.06
N PRO A 12 -2.07 -19.38 -13.99
CA PRO A 12 -0.84 -20.19 -14.02
C PRO A 12 -0.10 -20.07 -12.67
N ASP A 13 0.62 -21.10 -12.27
CA ASP A 13 1.34 -21.12 -10.99
C ASP A 13 2.37 -20.00 -10.86
N ASP A 14 2.89 -19.52 -11.98
CA ASP A 14 3.87 -18.42 -12.04
C ASP A 14 3.27 -17.06 -12.40
N ALA A 15 1.92 -16.92 -12.36
CA ALA A 15 1.24 -15.69 -12.78
C ALA A 15 1.72 -14.46 -11.99
N PHE A 16 2.09 -14.64 -10.71
CA PHE A 16 2.62 -13.58 -9.85
C PHE A 16 4.12 -13.72 -9.59
N GLY A 17 4.80 -14.58 -10.31
CA GLY A 17 6.26 -14.67 -10.26
C GLY A 17 6.90 -13.38 -10.79
N ARG A 18 7.99 -12.97 -10.15
CA ARG A 18 8.76 -11.80 -10.56
C ARG A 18 10.02 -12.25 -11.32
N ILE A 19 10.50 -11.38 -12.22
CA ILE A 19 11.78 -11.62 -12.90
C ILE A 19 12.90 -11.73 -11.87
N ASP A 20 12.86 -10.90 -10.84
CA ASP A 20 13.77 -10.98 -9.69
C ASP A 20 13.01 -11.55 -8.50
N GLU A 21 13.31 -12.80 -8.15
CA GLU A 21 12.70 -13.54 -7.03
C GLU A 21 13.46 -13.34 -5.70
N GLU A 22 14.36 -12.37 -5.60
CA GLU A 22 15.03 -12.06 -4.34
C GLU A 22 14.02 -11.62 -3.28
N ALA A 23 14.36 -11.91 -2.02
CA ALA A 23 13.49 -11.54 -0.89
C ALA A 23 13.29 -10.01 -0.83
N ASP A 24 12.05 -9.60 -0.55
CA ASP A 24 11.69 -8.18 -0.51
C ASP A 24 12.49 -7.40 0.53
N GLU A 25 12.84 -8.01 1.66
CA GLU A 25 13.68 -7.38 2.69
C GLU A 25 15.02 -6.95 2.11
N LYS A 26 15.63 -7.76 1.26
CA LYS A 26 16.89 -7.44 0.62
C LYS A 26 16.72 -6.30 -0.39
N PHE A 27 15.65 -6.33 -1.17
CA PHE A 27 15.33 -5.30 -2.16
C PHE A 27 15.06 -3.94 -1.52
N TYR A 28 14.32 -3.92 -0.39
CA TYR A 28 13.95 -2.70 0.32
C TYR A 28 14.91 -2.28 1.42
N LYS A 29 16.03 -2.96 1.58
CA LYS A 29 17.04 -2.65 2.60
C LYS A 29 17.63 -1.26 2.44
N ILE A 30 17.79 -0.80 1.20
CA ILE A 30 18.28 0.55 0.89
C ILE A 30 17.07 1.47 0.75
N PRO A 31 16.98 2.55 1.56
CA PRO A 31 15.86 3.49 1.46
C PRO A 31 15.77 4.14 0.07
N ARG A 32 14.56 4.29 -0.42
CA ARG A 32 14.24 4.92 -1.71
C ARG A 32 13.46 6.20 -1.47
N PHE A 33 14.15 7.32 -1.41
CA PHE A 33 13.56 8.63 -1.13
C PHE A 33 13.09 9.35 -2.41
N VAL A 34 12.49 8.60 -3.31
CA VAL A 34 12.00 9.12 -4.59
C VAL A 34 10.55 8.74 -4.82
N ALA A 35 9.82 9.54 -5.56
CA ALA A 35 8.51 9.16 -6.04
C ALA A 35 8.67 8.14 -7.18
N HIS A 36 7.85 7.08 -7.14
CA HIS A 36 7.91 6.00 -8.12
C HIS A 36 7.17 6.31 -9.42
N ILE A 37 6.42 7.39 -9.46
CA ILE A 37 5.60 7.80 -10.60
C ILE A 37 5.83 9.29 -10.87
N ASP A 38 5.52 9.73 -12.10
CA ASP A 38 5.67 11.13 -12.47
C ASP A 38 4.58 12.03 -11.86
N PHE A 39 4.74 13.35 -11.97
CA PHE A 39 3.81 14.31 -11.37
C PHE A 39 2.39 14.21 -11.94
N GLY A 40 2.24 13.90 -13.22
CA GLY A 40 0.92 13.71 -13.83
C GLY A 40 0.19 12.50 -13.23
N ALA A 41 0.91 11.40 -13.03
CA ALA A 41 0.37 10.20 -12.39
C ALA A 41 0.07 10.45 -10.90
N ILE A 42 0.90 11.20 -10.19
CA ILE A 42 0.65 11.60 -8.80
C ILE A 42 -0.64 12.39 -8.70
N ASP A 43 -0.83 13.38 -9.57
CA ASP A 43 -2.05 14.20 -9.60
C ASP A 43 -3.29 13.33 -9.87
N ALA A 44 -3.20 12.38 -10.78
CA ALA A 44 -4.30 11.45 -11.08
C ALA A 44 -4.66 10.57 -9.88
N VAL A 45 -3.66 10.05 -9.18
CA VAL A 45 -3.88 9.23 -7.96
C VAL A 45 -4.48 10.09 -6.85
N THR A 46 -3.98 11.30 -6.66
CA THR A 46 -4.50 12.23 -5.67
C THR A 46 -5.97 12.57 -5.94
N ASP A 47 -6.33 12.81 -7.21
CA ASP A 47 -7.71 13.07 -7.62
C ASP A 47 -8.60 11.84 -7.40
N LEU A 48 -8.08 10.65 -7.66
CA LEU A 48 -8.79 9.39 -7.40
C LEU A 48 -9.09 9.23 -5.91
N TYR A 49 -8.11 9.52 -5.06
CA TYR A 49 -8.29 9.48 -3.60
C TYR A 49 -9.29 10.54 -3.13
N ARG A 50 -9.23 11.73 -3.69
CA ARG A 50 -10.18 12.81 -3.39
C ARG A 50 -11.61 12.40 -3.70
N GLU A 51 -11.81 11.67 -4.79
CA GLU A 51 -13.14 11.21 -5.22
C GLU A 51 -13.67 10.03 -4.39
N HIS A 52 -12.81 9.07 -4.03
CA HIS A 52 -13.22 7.78 -3.49
C HIS A 52 -12.95 7.58 -2.00
N LEU A 53 -11.96 8.24 -1.43
CA LEU A 53 -11.68 8.10 0.00
C LEU A 53 -12.59 8.97 0.86
N PRO A 54 -12.91 8.54 2.09
CA PRO A 54 -13.56 9.44 3.03
C PRO A 54 -12.67 10.65 3.32
N LYS A 55 -13.26 11.78 3.66
CA LYS A 55 -12.49 13.00 3.99
C LYS A 55 -11.94 12.99 5.40
N THR A 56 -12.42 12.10 6.24
CA THR A 56 -12.00 11.91 7.63
C THR A 56 -11.91 10.41 7.91
N GLY A 57 -11.43 10.04 9.09
CA GLY A 57 -11.37 8.66 9.52
C GLY A 57 -9.94 8.11 9.59
N HIS A 58 -9.84 6.80 9.70
CA HIS A 58 -8.57 6.08 9.80
C HIS A 58 -8.25 5.39 8.48
N ILE A 59 -7.10 5.72 7.91
CA ILE A 59 -6.67 5.25 6.58
C ILE A 59 -5.43 4.38 6.71
N LEU A 60 -5.42 3.26 6.00
CA LEU A 60 -4.26 2.37 5.89
C LEU A 60 -3.61 2.55 4.52
N ASP A 61 -2.32 2.88 4.51
CA ASP A 61 -1.50 2.98 3.31
C ASP A 61 -0.62 1.73 3.21
N LEU A 62 -1.07 0.77 2.39
CA LEU A 62 -0.39 -0.51 2.20
C LEU A 62 0.84 -0.35 1.32
N MET A 63 1.90 -1.07 1.67
CA MET A 63 3.19 -1.02 0.97
C MET A 63 3.71 0.41 0.84
N SER A 64 3.59 1.14 1.93
CA SER A 64 3.95 2.55 2.03
C SER A 64 5.46 2.75 1.96
N SER A 65 5.86 3.90 1.46
CA SER A 65 7.25 4.29 1.33
C SER A 65 7.45 5.76 1.70
N PHE A 66 8.39 6.43 1.04
CA PHE A 66 8.73 7.83 1.34
C PHE A 66 7.60 8.82 0.99
N PHE A 67 6.80 8.52 -0.03
CA PHE A 67 5.69 9.37 -0.46
C PHE A 67 4.37 8.62 -0.44
N SER A 68 3.34 9.28 0.06
CA SER A 68 1.94 8.94 -0.15
C SER A 68 1.28 10.06 -0.95
N HIS A 69 0.09 9.82 -1.49
CA HIS A 69 -0.54 10.72 -2.46
C HIS A 69 -1.93 11.18 -2.01
N PHE A 70 -2.10 11.36 -0.71
CA PHE A 70 -3.37 11.84 -0.15
C PHE A 70 -3.57 13.31 -0.44
N PRO A 71 -4.83 13.75 -0.70
CA PRO A 71 -5.15 15.16 -0.82
C PRO A 71 -4.80 15.93 0.47
N ASP A 72 -4.13 17.07 0.33
CA ASP A 72 -3.71 17.88 1.47
C ASP A 72 -4.90 18.49 2.24
N GLU A 73 -6.01 18.72 1.55
CA GLU A 73 -7.21 19.32 2.15
C GLU A 73 -8.00 18.33 3.04
N ASN A 74 -7.74 17.02 2.95
CA ASN A 74 -8.42 16.04 3.76
C ASN A 74 -7.80 15.99 5.16
N THR A 75 -8.67 15.83 6.18
CA THR A 75 -8.25 15.75 7.58
C THR A 75 -8.61 14.37 8.11
N TYR A 76 -7.67 13.44 8.05
CA TYR A 76 -7.85 12.10 8.59
C TYR A 76 -7.58 12.07 10.09
N CYS A 77 -8.27 11.19 10.82
CA CYS A 77 -7.96 10.94 12.23
C CYS A 77 -6.57 10.32 12.36
N SER A 78 -6.24 9.38 11.48
CA SER A 78 -4.89 8.84 11.35
C SER A 78 -4.65 8.27 9.97
N VAL A 79 -3.40 8.34 9.51
CA VAL A 79 -2.92 7.62 8.33
C VAL A 79 -1.80 6.69 8.81
N THR A 80 -2.02 5.39 8.70
CA THR A 80 -1.07 4.37 9.11
C THR A 80 -0.43 3.74 7.88
N GLY A 81 0.89 3.80 7.79
CA GLY A 81 1.66 3.12 6.76
C GLY A 81 2.03 1.71 7.16
N LEU A 82 2.01 0.79 6.21
CA LEU A 82 2.57 -0.53 6.35
C LEU A 82 3.55 -0.73 5.19
N GLY A 83 4.81 -0.97 5.50
CA GLY A 83 5.85 -1.07 4.50
C GLY A 83 7.06 -1.83 5.02
N MET A 84 8.10 -1.91 4.20
CA MET A 84 9.28 -2.71 4.51
C MET A 84 10.47 -1.89 4.95
N ASN A 85 10.46 -0.58 4.73
CA ASN A 85 11.58 0.30 5.09
C ASN A 85 11.12 1.38 6.07
N GLU A 86 11.52 1.24 7.32
CA GLU A 86 11.15 2.16 8.38
C GLU A 86 11.65 3.59 8.11
N ARG A 87 12.86 3.74 7.56
CA ARG A 87 13.43 5.06 7.29
C ARG A 87 12.63 5.83 6.23
N GLU A 88 12.16 5.14 5.21
CA GLU A 88 11.30 5.74 4.19
C GLU A 88 9.99 6.23 4.81
N MET A 89 9.34 5.38 5.59
CA MET A 89 8.07 5.74 6.25
C MET A 89 8.24 6.83 7.30
N PHE A 90 9.34 6.81 8.03
CA PHE A 90 9.67 7.88 9.00
C PHE A 90 9.71 9.26 8.34
N HIS A 91 10.23 9.34 7.11
CA HIS A 91 10.30 10.60 6.37
C HIS A 91 9.03 10.93 5.58
N ASN A 92 8.04 10.04 5.55
CA ASN A 92 6.78 10.30 4.89
C ASN A 92 5.89 11.21 5.75
N LYS A 93 5.74 12.45 5.31
CA LYS A 93 5.03 13.49 6.07
C LYS A 93 3.53 13.26 6.17
N GLN A 94 2.96 12.39 5.35
CA GLN A 94 1.53 12.09 5.36
C GLN A 94 1.16 10.96 6.32
N LEU A 95 2.14 10.22 6.86
CA LEU A 95 1.89 9.14 7.82
C LEU A 95 1.92 9.67 9.25
N ASP A 96 0.92 9.27 10.04
CA ASP A 96 0.89 9.49 11.49
C ASP A 96 1.56 8.35 12.25
N GLU A 97 1.41 7.14 11.75
CA GLU A 97 1.97 5.91 12.30
C GLU A 97 2.47 5.02 11.17
N TRP A 98 3.35 4.08 11.49
CA TRP A 98 3.79 3.07 10.53
C TRP A 98 4.19 1.77 11.22
N THR A 99 4.10 0.68 10.45
CA THR A 99 4.48 -0.66 10.88
C THR A 99 5.34 -1.29 9.79
N VAL A 100 6.47 -1.87 10.17
CA VAL A 100 7.32 -2.63 9.24
C VAL A 100 6.76 -4.04 9.15
N HIS A 101 6.40 -4.46 7.95
CA HIS A 101 5.78 -5.77 7.72
C HIS A 101 5.96 -6.20 6.27
N ASN A 102 6.29 -7.48 6.06
CA ASN A 102 6.42 -8.07 4.73
C ASN A 102 5.20 -8.95 4.41
N LEU A 103 4.32 -8.46 3.54
CA LEU A 103 3.12 -9.17 3.11
C LEU A 103 3.41 -10.43 2.30
N ASN A 104 4.59 -10.56 1.71
CA ASN A 104 4.99 -11.78 1.00
C ASN A 104 5.37 -12.92 1.94
N THR A 105 5.89 -12.62 3.13
CA THR A 105 6.18 -13.62 4.17
C THR A 105 5.00 -13.89 5.05
N ASP A 106 4.19 -12.88 5.35
CA ASP A 106 3.00 -12.98 6.18
C ASP A 106 1.90 -12.11 5.59
N PRO A 107 0.96 -12.71 4.83
CA PRO A 107 -0.13 -11.95 4.19
C PRO A 107 -1.20 -11.46 5.17
N ILE A 108 -1.14 -11.87 6.44
CA ILE A 108 -2.08 -11.42 7.46
C ILE A 108 -1.64 -10.04 7.97
N LEU A 109 -2.54 -9.06 7.88
CA LEU A 109 -2.28 -7.71 8.38
C LEU A 109 -2.17 -7.72 9.91
N PRO A 110 -1.17 -7.01 10.47
CA PRO A 110 -0.96 -6.95 11.93
C PRO A 110 -1.89 -5.94 12.60
N PHE A 111 -3.16 -5.93 12.22
CA PHE A 111 -4.17 -5.01 12.73
C PHE A 111 -5.44 -5.76 13.12
N GLU A 112 -6.24 -5.12 13.95
CA GLU A 112 -7.56 -5.63 14.31
C GLU A 112 -8.56 -5.44 13.16
N ASP A 113 -9.59 -6.29 13.13
CA ASP A 113 -10.68 -6.15 12.17
C ASP A 113 -11.39 -4.80 12.40
N ASN A 114 -11.82 -4.17 11.30
CA ASN A 114 -12.54 -2.90 11.32
C ASN A 114 -11.75 -1.73 11.94
N GLN A 115 -10.43 -1.82 12.00
CA GLN A 115 -9.57 -0.75 12.54
C GLN A 115 -9.52 0.47 11.61
N PHE A 116 -9.65 0.27 10.29
CA PHE A 116 -9.54 1.31 9.28
C PHE A 116 -10.85 1.51 8.53
N ASP A 117 -11.10 2.76 8.12
CA ASP A 117 -12.25 3.11 7.29
C ASP A 117 -11.99 2.87 5.81
N ALA A 118 -10.74 2.96 5.39
CA ALA A 118 -10.31 2.66 4.03
C ALA A 118 -8.85 2.24 4.00
N GLY A 119 -8.48 1.48 2.97
CA GLY A 119 -7.11 1.12 2.69
C GLY A 119 -6.77 1.43 1.24
N VAL A 120 -5.53 1.82 1.00
CA VAL A 120 -5.03 2.09 -0.34
C VAL A 120 -3.73 1.33 -0.59
N ILE A 121 -3.50 0.97 -1.84
CA ILE A 121 -2.23 0.44 -2.30
C ILE A 121 -1.92 1.11 -3.65
N CYS A 122 -0.78 1.75 -3.76
CA CYS A 122 -0.43 2.52 -4.95
C CYS A 122 0.90 2.04 -5.52
N VAL A 123 0.85 1.59 -6.79
CA VAL A 123 2.04 1.22 -7.59
C VAL A 123 2.91 0.15 -6.94
N SER A 124 2.34 -0.73 -6.15
CA SER A 124 3.10 -1.71 -5.36
C SER A 124 2.49 -3.11 -5.35
N ILE A 125 1.26 -3.26 -5.83
CA ILE A 125 0.58 -4.57 -5.80
C ILE A 125 1.33 -5.63 -6.62
N ASP A 126 2.05 -5.22 -7.62
CA ASP A 126 2.85 -6.09 -8.49
C ASP A 126 4.06 -6.71 -7.77
N TYR A 127 4.44 -6.18 -6.61
CA TYR A 127 5.47 -6.78 -5.77
C TYR A 127 4.96 -7.90 -4.88
N LEU A 128 3.64 -8.06 -4.75
CA LEU A 128 3.05 -9.15 -3.97
C LEU A 128 3.11 -10.45 -4.76
N ILE A 129 3.65 -11.50 -4.14
CA ILE A 129 3.70 -12.85 -4.71
C ILE A 129 2.33 -13.51 -4.66
N ASP A 130 1.58 -13.26 -3.59
CA ASP A 130 0.22 -13.76 -3.41
C ASP A 130 -0.70 -12.62 -2.97
N PRO A 131 -1.10 -11.72 -3.91
CA PRO A 131 -1.93 -10.57 -3.56
C PRO A 131 -3.34 -10.97 -3.10
N LEU A 132 -3.85 -12.12 -3.53
CA LEU A 132 -5.18 -12.56 -3.14
C LEU A 132 -5.25 -12.94 -1.66
N SER A 133 -4.17 -13.47 -1.09
CA SER A 133 -4.11 -13.78 0.35
C SER A 133 -3.90 -12.53 1.20
N ALA A 134 -3.22 -11.49 0.66
CA ALA A 134 -2.97 -10.25 1.37
C ALA A 134 -4.21 -9.32 1.38
N LEU A 135 -5.02 -9.40 0.37
CA LEU A 135 -6.20 -8.56 0.19
C LEU A 135 -7.48 -9.32 0.54
#